data_9f265439f2892957a4e28d8d590ce114
#
_entry.id   9f265439f2892957a4e28d8d590ce114
#
_cell.length_a   1.000
_cell.length_b   1.000
_cell.length_c   1.000
_cell.angle_alpha   90.00
_cell.angle_beta   90.00
_cell.angle_gamma   90.00
#
_symmetry.space_group_name_H-M   'P 1'
#
loop_
_entity.id
_entity.type
_entity.pdbx_description
1 polymer ?
#
loop_
_entity_poly.entity_id
_entity_poly.type
_entity_poly.pdbx_seq_one_letter_code
_entity_poly.pdbx_strand_id
1 'polypeptide(L)'
;MSEYQPATALPEETLQLPELRAAIKAHNFGEVFRLAKAHAGISYSKLAAECDIKPERVGSLARGIGSVTTFDKIAAIADALRIPGHLLGLADRSWEAKNTARDGATALRRREFVKKASGSIAAASLIALTPLETGGRLGASDVEQLRRRTARLRRLDDVLGGGDTFKLYLGEFHATRGLLRDSSYSEATGRALRSVLAEQAQQAGWAAFDAGRHPEAQGLYEASHSAAQAAGDVALEGNALAFLAYQHSSTDRAKAVATAIESCRTAGPGSPAGVRALLHERLAWAQAVAGNPRETEAALHTAEAALREPDGSPVPDWAAWVDTDEVEIMKGRCWTELRRPLRSVPVLEAVLARFNDTHARDKALYTSWLAESYLSASEVEAAAVTASRVLDLSAGVASVRPRQRLAPTLSALAQHRGSPEVDDLLERVRA
;
A
#
# COMPACT_ATOMS: atom_id res chain seq x y z
N MET A 1 -28.07 28.66 -9.60
CA MET A 1 -28.51 27.31 -9.19
C MET A 1 -27.86 27.05 -7.84
N SER A 2 -28.67 26.80 -6.81
CA SER A 2 -28.12 26.43 -5.47
C SER A 2 -27.35 25.13 -5.59
N GLU A 3 -26.11 25.14 -5.10
CA GLU A 3 -25.23 23.96 -5.15
C GLU A 3 -25.78 22.88 -4.22
N TYR A 4 -25.95 21.66 -4.71
CA TYR A 4 -26.44 20.55 -3.91
C TYR A 4 -25.50 20.28 -2.73
N GLN A 5 -26.02 20.42 -1.52
CA GLN A 5 -25.31 20.06 -0.29
C GLN A 5 -25.89 18.74 0.24
N PRO A 6 -25.09 17.68 0.32
CA PRO A 6 -25.55 16.40 0.85
C PRO A 6 -26.08 16.53 2.29
N ALA A 7 -27.15 15.83 2.59
CA ALA A 7 -27.71 15.79 3.95
C ALA A 7 -26.78 15.13 4.98
N THR A 8 -25.67 14.54 4.52
CA THR A 8 -24.62 13.87 5.30
C THR A 8 -23.37 14.71 5.40
N ALA A 9 -23.34 15.95 4.87
CA ALA A 9 -22.20 16.83 5.00
C ALA A 9 -21.85 17.06 6.47
N LEU A 10 -20.59 16.81 6.83
CA LEU A 10 -20.09 17.01 8.19
C LEU A 10 -19.96 18.50 8.49
N PRO A 11 -20.44 18.98 9.66
CA PRO A 11 -20.14 20.32 10.13
C PRO A 11 -18.64 20.56 10.27
N GLU A 12 -18.19 21.80 10.04
CA GLU A 12 -16.77 22.13 10.14
C GLU A 12 -16.20 21.84 11.54
N GLU A 13 -16.96 22.10 12.59
CA GLU A 13 -16.60 21.78 13.97
C GLU A 13 -16.33 20.26 14.15
N THR A 14 -17.15 19.42 13.52
CA THR A 14 -16.96 17.96 13.56
C THR A 14 -15.71 17.56 12.79
N LEU A 15 -15.42 18.17 11.65
CA LEU A 15 -14.22 17.91 10.85
C LEU A 15 -12.91 18.32 11.57
N GLN A 16 -12.98 19.18 12.58
CA GLN A 16 -11.83 19.60 13.39
C GLN A 16 -11.54 18.66 14.57
N LEU A 17 -12.43 17.72 14.90
CA LEU A 17 -12.22 16.76 16.00
C LEU A 17 -10.96 15.94 15.76
N PRO A 18 -10.02 15.86 16.73
CA PRO A 18 -8.76 15.13 16.58
C PRO A 18 -8.96 13.65 16.24
N GLU A 19 -9.93 12.99 16.87
CA GLU A 19 -10.27 11.59 16.62
C GLU A 19 -10.82 11.38 15.20
N LEU A 20 -11.65 12.29 14.69
CA LEU A 20 -12.18 12.20 13.34
C LEU A 20 -11.07 12.44 12.30
N ARG A 21 -10.20 13.40 12.52
CA ARG A 21 -9.04 13.64 11.66
C ARG A 21 -8.08 12.44 11.64
N ALA A 22 -7.85 11.81 12.78
CA ALA A 22 -7.06 10.59 12.86
C ALA A 22 -7.71 9.44 12.06
N ALA A 23 -9.02 9.25 12.22
CA ALA A 23 -9.78 8.24 11.47
C ALA A 23 -9.77 8.50 9.95
N ILE A 24 -9.94 9.77 9.52
CA ILE A 24 -9.86 10.17 8.11
C ILE A 24 -8.46 9.89 7.56
N LYS A 25 -7.42 10.30 8.26
CA LYS A 25 -6.02 10.08 7.87
C LYS A 25 -5.67 8.60 7.74
N ALA A 26 -6.23 7.77 8.61
CA ALA A 26 -6.04 6.32 8.60
C ALA A 26 -6.98 5.59 7.62
N HIS A 27 -7.83 6.31 6.85
CA HIS A 27 -8.89 5.74 6.00
C HIS A 27 -9.81 4.75 6.74
N ASN A 28 -9.93 4.92 8.06
CA ASN A 28 -10.84 4.13 8.89
C ASN A 28 -12.27 4.67 8.76
N PHE A 29 -12.92 4.39 7.64
CA PHE A 29 -14.28 4.88 7.36
C PHE A 29 -15.34 4.31 8.30
N GLY A 30 -15.09 3.16 8.92
CA GLY A 30 -15.96 2.63 9.97
C GLY A 30 -16.01 3.57 11.17
N GLU A 31 -14.86 4.02 11.63
CA GLU A 31 -14.73 5.00 12.71
C GLU A 31 -15.26 6.38 12.29
N VAL A 32 -15.00 6.81 11.03
CA VAL A 32 -15.58 8.03 10.47
C VAL A 32 -17.10 8.00 10.54
N PHE A 33 -17.74 6.89 10.15
CA PHE A 33 -19.21 6.72 10.21
C PHE A 33 -19.74 6.72 11.64
N ARG A 34 -19.01 6.09 12.57
CA ARG A 34 -19.34 6.07 13.99
C ARG A 34 -19.32 7.49 14.58
N LEU A 35 -18.27 8.25 14.30
CA LEU A 35 -18.10 9.62 14.76
C LEU A 35 -19.09 10.58 14.09
N ALA A 36 -19.37 10.41 12.79
CA ALA A 36 -20.40 11.17 12.08
C ALA A 36 -21.79 10.98 12.72
N LYS A 37 -22.12 9.75 13.12
CA LYS A 37 -23.36 9.48 13.86
C LYS A 37 -23.35 10.10 15.25
N ALA A 38 -22.25 10.01 15.98
CA ALA A 38 -22.15 10.47 17.37
C ALA A 38 -22.17 12.01 17.48
N HIS A 39 -21.45 12.71 16.61
CA HIS A 39 -21.22 14.16 16.73
C HIS A 39 -22.07 14.99 15.76
N ALA A 40 -22.44 14.45 14.59
CA ALA A 40 -23.28 15.15 13.61
C ALA A 40 -24.71 14.57 13.49
N GLY A 41 -25.06 13.52 14.26
CA GLY A 41 -26.41 12.95 14.26
C GLY A 41 -26.77 12.23 12.95
N ILE A 42 -25.80 11.90 12.09
CA ILE A 42 -26.06 11.33 10.77
C ILE A 42 -26.32 9.82 10.93
N SER A 43 -27.51 9.34 10.52
CA SER A 43 -27.85 7.93 10.60
C SER A 43 -27.09 7.08 9.58
N TYR A 44 -26.82 5.82 9.90
CA TYR A 44 -26.15 4.88 8.99
C TYR A 44 -26.94 4.66 7.68
N SER A 45 -28.27 4.76 7.72
CA SER A 45 -29.10 4.67 6.51
C SER A 45 -28.87 5.85 5.57
N LYS A 46 -28.72 7.08 6.11
CA LYS A 46 -28.37 8.25 5.31
C LYS A 46 -26.97 8.14 4.73
N LEU A 47 -25.99 7.70 5.54
CA LEU A 47 -24.62 7.44 5.06
C LEU A 47 -24.60 6.41 3.94
N ALA A 48 -25.36 5.33 4.09
CA ALA A 48 -25.49 4.26 3.10
C ALA A 48 -25.99 4.80 1.75
N ALA A 49 -27.06 5.61 1.78
CA ALA A 49 -27.68 6.18 0.59
C ALA A 49 -26.73 7.16 -0.14
N GLU A 50 -26.13 8.09 0.58
CA GLU A 50 -25.28 9.13 -0.02
C GLU A 50 -23.91 8.60 -0.46
N CYS A 51 -23.36 7.59 0.24
CA CYS A 51 -22.07 6.99 -0.13
C CYS A 51 -22.22 5.83 -1.14
N ASP A 52 -23.43 5.52 -1.58
CA ASP A 52 -23.73 4.35 -2.42
C ASP A 52 -23.13 3.05 -1.84
N ILE A 53 -23.41 2.79 -0.55
CA ILE A 53 -22.97 1.61 0.20
C ILE A 53 -24.21 0.93 0.76
N LYS A 54 -24.25 -0.42 0.77
CA LYS A 54 -25.35 -1.15 1.39
C LYS A 54 -25.44 -0.83 2.88
N PRO A 55 -26.67 -0.61 3.45
CA PRO A 55 -26.84 -0.27 4.88
C PRO A 55 -26.17 -1.24 5.84
N GLU A 56 -26.25 -2.54 5.55
CA GLU A 56 -25.62 -3.59 6.36
C GLU A 56 -24.09 -3.45 6.38
N ARG A 57 -23.52 -3.01 5.25
CA ARG A 57 -22.09 -2.79 5.12
C ARG A 57 -21.63 -1.59 5.93
N VAL A 58 -22.39 -0.48 5.93
CA VAL A 58 -22.09 0.68 6.79
C VAL A 58 -22.11 0.28 8.27
N GLY A 59 -23.11 -0.50 8.68
CA GLY A 59 -23.19 -1.01 10.05
C GLY A 59 -22.05 -1.95 10.42
N SER A 60 -21.58 -2.79 9.48
CA SER A 60 -20.43 -3.67 9.70
C SER A 60 -19.13 -2.88 9.82
N LEU A 61 -18.91 -1.91 8.93
CA LEU A 61 -17.76 -1.01 9.00
C LEU A 61 -17.71 -0.24 10.32
N ALA A 62 -18.85 0.29 10.79
CA ALA A 62 -18.93 1.03 12.05
C ALA A 62 -18.67 0.16 13.30
N ARG A 63 -18.79 -1.16 13.18
CA ARG A 63 -18.37 -2.13 14.22
C ARG A 63 -16.93 -2.61 14.06
N GLY A 64 -16.15 -2.03 13.13
CA GLY A 64 -14.77 -2.42 12.85
C GLY A 64 -14.64 -3.69 11.99
N ILE A 65 -15.72 -4.12 11.31
CA ILE A 65 -15.72 -5.32 10.47
C ILE A 65 -15.57 -4.92 9.00
N GLY A 66 -14.41 -5.22 8.41
CA GLY A 66 -14.05 -4.92 7.03
C GLY A 66 -13.55 -3.49 6.83
N SER A 67 -13.23 -3.15 5.59
CA SER A 67 -12.68 -1.85 5.19
C SER A 67 -13.26 -1.37 3.85
N VAL A 68 -13.06 -0.08 3.55
CA VAL A 68 -13.32 0.49 2.22
C VAL A 68 -11.98 0.57 1.49
N THR A 69 -11.85 -0.14 0.38
CA THR A 69 -10.58 -0.35 -0.32
C THR A 69 -10.60 0.09 -1.78
N THR A 70 -11.72 0.60 -2.28
CA THR A 70 -11.83 1.08 -3.66
C THR A 70 -11.86 2.59 -3.71
N PHE A 71 -11.14 3.14 -4.66
CA PHE A 71 -10.99 4.58 -4.86
C PHE A 71 -12.34 5.28 -5.07
N ASP A 72 -13.23 4.70 -5.88
CA ASP A 72 -14.55 5.26 -6.15
C ASP A 72 -15.39 5.39 -4.88
N LYS A 73 -15.31 4.42 -3.96
CA LYS A 73 -16.02 4.49 -2.69
C LYS A 73 -15.41 5.51 -1.73
N ILE A 74 -14.09 5.63 -1.69
CA ILE A 74 -13.39 6.68 -0.91
C ILE A 74 -13.81 8.06 -1.41
N ALA A 75 -13.84 8.24 -2.73
CA ALA A 75 -14.28 9.47 -3.37
C ALA A 75 -15.76 9.78 -3.10
N ALA A 76 -16.64 8.77 -3.20
CA ALA A 76 -18.06 8.92 -2.89
C ALA A 76 -18.28 9.30 -1.41
N ILE A 77 -17.53 8.71 -0.48
CA ILE A 77 -17.57 9.07 0.94
C ILE A 77 -17.07 10.51 1.16
N ALA A 78 -15.99 10.91 0.50
CA ALA A 78 -15.48 12.28 0.56
C ALA A 78 -16.55 13.30 0.12
N ASP A 79 -17.22 13.02 -0.98
CA ASP A 79 -18.26 13.90 -1.53
C ASP A 79 -19.52 13.90 -0.65
N ALA A 80 -19.97 12.75 -0.18
CA ALA A 80 -21.14 12.62 0.68
C ALA A 80 -20.97 13.31 2.04
N LEU A 81 -19.80 13.17 2.65
CA LEU A 81 -19.49 13.75 3.96
C LEU A 81 -18.87 15.15 3.89
N ARG A 82 -18.61 15.68 2.70
CA ARG A 82 -17.88 16.94 2.50
C ARG A 82 -16.52 16.92 3.21
N ILE A 83 -15.82 15.81 3.16
CA ILE A 83 -14.44 15.70 3.65
C ILE A 83 -13.52 16.28 2.57
N PRO A 84 -12.74 17.34 2.85
CA PRO A 84 -11.80 17.91 1.89
C PRO A 84 -10.84 16.85 1.34
N GLY A 85 -10.65 16.87 0.00
CA GLY A 85 -9.85 15.86 -0.69
C GLY A 85 -8.45 15.72 -0.13
N HIS A 86 -7.80 16.83 0.23
CA HIS A 86 -6.46 16.83 0.79
C HIS A 86 -6.31 16.05 2.11
N LEU A 87 -7.40 15.87 2.89
CA LEU A 87 -7.39 15.07 4.12
C LEU A 87 -7.37 13.56 3.86
N LEU A 88 -7.81 13.14 2.67
CA LEU A 88 -7.86 11.75 2.21
C LEU A 88 -6.78 11.43 1.17
N GLY A 89 -5.87 12.37 0.89
CA GLY A 89 -4.91 12.23 -0.19
C GLY A 89 -5.51 12.36 -1.61
N LEU A 90 -6.77 12.79 -1.70
CA LEU A 90 -7.45 13.07 -2.95
C LEU A 90 -7.17 14.50 -3.45
N ALA A 91 -7.46 14.75 -4.73
CA ALA A 91 -7.56 16.09 -5.27
C ALA A 91 -8.67 16.90 -4.60
N ASP A 92 -8.62 18.24 -4.73
CA ASP A 92 -9.73 19.11 -4.35
C ASP A 92 -11.00 18.61 -5.05
N ARG A 93 -12.04 18.40 -4.26
CA ARG A 93 -13.32 17.93 -4.78
C ARG A 93 -14.01 19.05 -5.54
N SER A 94 -14.89 18.73 -6.47
CA SER A 94 -15.58 19.70 -7.32
C SER A 94 -16.35 20.78 -6.53
N TRP A 95 -16.73 20.48 -5.31
CA TRP A 95 -17.43 21.37 -4.39
C TRP A 95 -16.48 22.24 -3.53
N GLU A 96 -15.17 21.96 -3.50
CA GLU A 96 -14.16 22.78 -2.79
C GLU A 96 -13.77 24.05 -3.56
N ALA A 97 -14.04 24.12 -4.86
CA ALA A 97 -13.48 25.08 -5.80
C ALA A 97 -14.19 26.46 -5.80
N LYS A 98 -14.46 27.08 -4.65
CA LYS A 98 -15.05 28.44 -4.60
C LYS A 98 -14.23 29.53 -3.91
N ASN A 99 -12.97 29.31 -3.54
CA ASN A 99 -12.19 30.35 -2.86
C ASN A 99 -10.90 30.82 -3.54
N THR A 100 -10.68 30.52 -4.81
CA THR A 100 -9.58 31.15 -5.57
C THR A 100 -10.06 31.60 -6.95
N ALA A 101 -10.49 32.84 -7.01
CA ALA A 101 -10.64 33.57 -8.27
C ALA A 101 -9.25 33.86 -8.85
N ARG A 102 -8.71 32.92 -9.65
CA ARG A 102 -7.66 33.10 -10.67
C ARG A 102 -7.48 31.78 -11.42
N ASP A 103 -7.88 31.78 -12.67
CA ASP A 103 -7.40 31.06 -13.84
C ASP A 103 -8.50 30.51 -14.76
N GLY A 104 -9.04 31.40 -15.58
CA GLY A 104 -9.99 31.05 -16.65
C GLY A 104 -9.38 30.30 -17.85
N ALA A 105 -8.04 30.15 -17.90
CA ALA A 105 -7.35 29.50 -19.03
C ALA A 105 -7.20 27.99 -18.86
N THR A 106 -7.26 27.48 -17.63
CA THR A 106 -7.03 26.04 -17.34
C THR A 106 -8.28 25.18 -17.58
N ALA A 107 -9.47 25.78 -17.54
CA ALA A 107 -10.75 25.07 -17.69
C ALA A 107 -11.02 24.57 -19.12
N LEU A 108 -10.51 25.24 -20.15
CA LEU A 108 -10.72 24.84 -21.55
C LEU A 108 -9.86 23.64 -21.99
N ARG A 109 -8.62 23.55 -21.51
CA ARG A 109 -7.73 22.39 -21.79
C ARG A 109 -8.17 21.11 -21.07
N ARG A 110 -8.83 21.22 -19.90
CA ARG A 110 -9.43 20.08 -19.19
C ARG A 110 -10.53 19.38 -20.01
N ARG A 111 -11.36 20.09 -20.73
CA ARG A 111 -12.47 19.52 -21.50
C ARG A 111 -12.02 18.71 -22.73
N GLU A 112 -10.91 19.05 -23.35
CA GLU A 112 -10.38 18.31 -24.51
C GLU A 112 -9.67 17.03 -24.11
N PHE A 113 -8.98 17.02 -22.96
CA PHE A 113 -8.31 15.82 -22.44
C PHE A 113 -9.32 14.73 -22.02
N VAL A 114 -10.44 15.14 -21.40
CA VAL A 114 -11.51 14.24 -20.94
C VAL A 114 -12.23 13.53 -22.09
N LYS A 115 -12.28 14.10 -23.27
CA LYS A 115 -12.97 13.48 -24.43
C LYS A 115 -12.20 12.37 -25.14
N LYS A 116 -10.90 12.21 -24.89
CA LYS A 116 -10.05 11.24 -25.63
C LYS A 116 -9.73 9.93 -24.91
N ALA A 117 -10.17 9.72 -23.68
CA ALA A 117 -9.82 8.54 -22.92
C ALA A 117 -11.04 7.92 -22.21
N SER A 118 -11.84 7.19 -22.98
CA SER A 118 -12.99 6.44 -22.47
C SER A 118 -12.53 5.27 -21.60
N GLY A 119 -12.90 5.24 -20.33
CA GLY A 119 -12.93 4.04 -19.49
C GLY A 119 -11.99 3.96 -18.27
N SER A 120 -10.98 4.85 -18.13
CA SER A 120 -10.06 4.82 -16.96
C SER A 120 -9.84 6.21 -16.34
N ILE A 121 -10.73 7.16 -16.58
CA ILE A 121 -10.51 8.60 -16.40
C ILE A 121 -11.04 9.10 -15.06
N ALA A 122 -11.95 8.37 -14.42
CA ALA A 122 -12.48 8.78 -13.12
C ALA A 122 -11.37 8.86 -12.04
N ALA A 123 -10.45 7.90 -12.02
CA ALA A 123 -9.33 7.88 -11.05
C ALA A 123 -8.31 8.99 -11.27
N ALA A 124 -7.93 9.28 -12.52
CA ALA A 124 -6.94 10.34 -12.83
C ALA A 124 -7.47 11.76 -12.60
N SER A 125 -8.80 11.96 -12.71
CA SER A 125 -9.45 13.25 -12.46
C SER A 125 -9.64 13.57 -10.98
N LEU A 126 -9.52 12.58 -10.11
CA LEU A 126 -9.75 12.70 -8.67
C LEU A 126 -8.50 13.11 -7.88
N ILE A 127 -7.33 12.91 -8.45
CA ILE A 127 -6.07 13.46 -7.92
C ILE A 127 -5.75 14.66 -8.82
N ALA A 128 -5.93 15.89 -8.32
CA ALA A 128 -5.48 17.07 -9.03
C ALA A 128 -3.95 17.09 -9.04
N LEU A 129 -3.43 16.35 -9.96
CA LEU A 129 -2.05 16.37 -10.34
C LEU A 129 -1.93 17.58 -11.26
N THR A 130 -1.70 18.78 -10.69
CA THR A 130 -1.26 19.89 -11.52
C THR A 130 0.07 19.44 -12.11
N PRO A 131 0.16 19.10 -13.41
CA PRO A 131 1.42 18.72 -14.00
C PRO A 131 2.36 19.90 -13.83
N LEU A 132 3.58 19.69 -13.37
CA LEU A 132 4.63 20.65 -13.54
C LEU A 132 4.79 20.89 -15.05
N GLU A 133 4.84 22.13 -15.46
CA GLU A 133 4.96 22.44 -16.89
C GLU A 133 6.34 21.98 -17.38
N THR A 134 6.35 21.18 -18.44
CA THR A 134 7.59 20.80 -19.14
C THR A 134 8.14 22.01 -19.91
N GLY A 135 9.48 22.12 -19.96
CA GLY A 135 10.15 23.19 -20.71
C GLY A 135 10.56 24.42 -19.89
N GLY A 136 10.20 24.46 -18.59
CA GLY A 136 10.63 25.50 -17.65
C GLY A 136 11.97 25.16 -16.97
N ARG A 137 12.43 26.09 -16.09
CA ARG A 137 13.55 25.84 -15.20
C ARG A 137 13.03 25.31 -13.87
N LEU A 138 13.46 24.09 -13.52
CA LEU A 138 13.10 23.42 -12.28
C LEU A 138 14.05 23.76 -11.14
N GLY A 139 13.49 23.93 -9.94
CA GLY A 139 14.22 24.24 -8.71
C GLY A 139 13.91 23.28 -7.56
N ALA A 140 14.42 23.59 -6.38
CA ALA A 140 14.20 22.78 -5.18
C ALA A 140 12.72 22.70 -4.76
N SER A 141 11.93 23.77 -4.98
CA SER A 141 10.48 23.79 -4.69
C SER A 141 9.70 22.77 -5.52
N ASP A 142 10.08 22.58 -6.78
CA ASP A 142 9.42 21.65 -7.69
C ASP A 142 9.71 20.20 -7.29
N VAL A 143 10.94 19.92 -6.89
CA VAL A 143 11.33 18.62 -6.33
C VAL A 143 10.54 18.32 -5.07
N GLU A 144 10.41 19.27 -4.16
CA GLU A 144 9.68 19.11 -2.92
C GLU A 144 8.16 18.91 -3.17
N GLN A 145 7.61 19.55 -4.18
CA GLN A 145 6.23 19.33 -4.61
C GLN A 145 6.05 17.89 -5.12
N LEU A 146 6.99 17.38 -5.93
CA LEU A 146 6.96 16.00 -6.42
C LEU A 146 7.11 14.99 -5.27
N ARG A 147 8.00 15.21 -4.31
CA ARG A 147 8.15 14.36 -3.11
C ARG A 147 6.83 14.27 -2.32
N ARG A 148 6.23 15.42 -2.01
CA ARG A 148 4.94 15.47 -1.29
C ARG A 148 3.84 14.74 -2.05
N ARG A 149 3.84 14.83 -3.37
CA ARG A 149 2.88 14.15 -4.23
C ARG A 149 3.12 12.63 -4.21
N THR A 150 4.36 12.17 -4.33
CA THR A 150 4.74 10.76 -4.26
C THR A 150 4.37 10.16 -2.90
N ALA A 151 4.67 10.87 -1.80
CA ALA A 151 4.30 10.47 -0.44
C ALA A 151 2.76 10.40 -0.24
N ARG A 152 2.00 11.32 -0.85
CA ARG A 152 0.53 11.28 -0.82
C ARG A 152 -0.01 10.05 -1.53
N LEU A 153 0.55 9.73 -2.68
CA LEU A 153 0.14 8.55 -3.46
C LEU A 153 0.46 7.25 -2.73
N ARG A 154 1.59 7.17 -2.02
CA ARG A 154 1.92 5.99 -1.21
C ARG A 154 0.86 5.68 -0.17
N ARG A 155 0.30 6.69 0.50
CA ARG A 155 -0.79 6.49 1.46
C ARG A 155 -2.07 5.91 0.84
N LEU A 156 -2.26 6.01 -0.46
CA LEU A 156 -3.36 5.32 -1.15
C LEU A 156 -3.08 3.82 -1.30
N ASP A 157 -1.81 3.42 -1.44
CA ASP A 157 -1.43 2.02 -1.53
C ASP A 157 -1.75 1.23 -0.25
N ASP A 158 -1.72 1.88 0.91
CA ASP A 158 -2.07 1.26 2.19
C ASP A 158 -3.52 0.74 2.23
N VAL A 159 -4.40 1.29 1.39
CA VAL A 159 -5.84 1.01 1.39
C VAL A 159 -6.30 0.34 0.09
N LEU A 160 -5.68 0.69 -1.05
CA LEU A 160 -6.03 0.20 -2.38
C LEU A 160 -5.07 -0.91 -2.80
N GLY A 161 -5.53 -1.82 -3.65
CA GLY A 161 -4.65 -2.81 -4.27
C GLY A 161 -3.91 -2.27 -5.50
N GLY A 162 -2.83 -2.96 -5.89
CA GLY A 162 -2.01 -2.58 -7.05
C GLY A 162 -2.79 -2.53 -8.37
N GLY A 163 -3.87 -3.30 -8.50
CA GLY A 163 -4.76 -3.24 -9.66
C GLY A 163 -5.39 -1.85 -9.88
N ASP A 164 -5.70 -1.15 -8.78
CA ASP A 164 -6.31 0.18 -8.82
C ASP A 164 -5.27 1.30 -8.95
N THR A 165 -4.10 1.13 -8.34
CA THR A 165 -3.08 2.19 -8.21
C THR A 165 -2.02 2.18 -9.33
N PHE A 166 -1.78 1.05 -9.99
CA PHE A 166 -0.70 0.87 -10.96
C PHE A 166 -0.64 1.95 -12.05
N LYS A 167 -1.78 2.22 -12.73
CA LYS A 167 -1.81 3.19 -13.84
C LYS A 167 -1.48 4.61 -13.37
N LEU A 168 -1.90 4.94 -12.15
CA LEU A 168 -1.66 6.22 -11.53
C LEU A 168 -0.17 6.42 -11.25
N TYR A 169 0.45 5.44 -10.59
CA TYR A 169 1.88 5.48 -10.25
C TYR A 169 2.77 5.47 -11.50
N LEU A 170 2.39 4.68 -12.51
CA LEU A 170 3.07 4.68 -13.78
C LEU A 170 2.99 6.04 -14.49
N GLY A 171 1.84 6.72 -14.39
CA GLY A 171 1.64 8.08 -14.90
C GLY A 171 2.59 9.10 -14.25
N GLU A 172 2.75 9.03 -12.91
CA GLU A 172 3.68 9.88 -12.16
C GLU A 172 5.13 9.64 -12.55
N PHE A 173 5.53 8.39 -12.63
CA PHE A 173 6.86 8.00 -13.09
C PHE A 173 7.16 8.57 -14.49
N HIS A 174 6.22 8.43 -15.43
CA HIS A 174 6.41 8.97 -16.78
C HIS A 174 6.42 10.51 -16.82
N ALA A 175 5.61 11.17 -15.99
CA ALA A 175 5.59 12.63 -15.88
C ALA A 175 6.95 13.16 -15.36
N THR A 176 7.48 12.59 -14.28
CA THR A 176 8.79 12.97 -13.74
C THR A 176 9.94 12.67 -14.70
N ARG A 177 9.87 11.54 -15.43
CA ARG A 177 10.82 11.20 -16.49
C ARG A 177 10.79 12.22 -17.64
N GLY A 178 9.59 12.72 -17.99
CA GLY A 178 9.41 13.80 -18.96
C GLY A 178 10.05 15.09 -18.49
N LEU A 179 9.86 15.50 -17.23
CA LEU A 179 10.49 16.69 -16.66
C LEU A 179 12.03 16.61 -16.71
N LEU A 180 12.60 15.45 -16.40
CA LEU A 180 14.06 15.22 -16.48
C LEU A 180 14.60 15.36 -17.91
N ARG A 181 13.81 15.03 -18.91
CA ARG A 181 14.21 15.10 -20.32
C ARG A 181 14.05 16.50 -20.91
N ASP A 182 12.93 17.18 -20.58
CA ASP A 182 12.42 18.33 -21.34
C ASP A 182 12.62 19.67 -20.60
N SER A 183 13.16 19.67 -19.36
CA SER A 183 13.36 20.88 -18.55
C SER A 183 14.83 21.17 -18.29
N SER A 184 15.13 22.41 -17.94
CA SER A 184 16.47 22.82 -17.48
C SER A 184 16.54 22.81 -15.95
N TYR A 185 17.66 22.40 -15.37
CA TYR A 185 17.84 22.32 -13.91
C TYR A 185 19.32 22.32 -13.55
N SER A 186 19.63 22.64 -12.30
CA SER A 186 20.99 22.48 -11.75
C SER A 186 21.33 21.00 -11.55
N GLU A 187 22.61 20.67 -11.46
CA GLU A 187 23.04 19.29 -11.17
C GLU A 187 22.44 18.76 -9.86
N ALA A 188 22.41 19.57 -8.80
CA ALA A 188 21.80 19.21 -7.53
C ALA A 188 20.29 18.92 -7.67
N THR A 189 19.55 19.77 -8.41
CA THR A 189 18.13 19.54 -8.72
C THR A 189 17.95 18.28 -9.56
N GLY A 190 18.83 18.03 -10.53
CA GLY A 190 18.80 16.83 -11.36
C GLY A 190 19.03 15.53 -10.57
N ARG A 191 19.95 15.53 -9.60
CA ARG A 191 20.12 14.40 -8.66
C ARG A 191 18.85 14.18 -7.82
N ALA A 192 18.32 15.25 -7.25
CA ALA A 192 17.12 15.18 -6.44
C ALA A 192 15.88 14.70 -7.23
N LEU A 193 15.72 15.11 -8.50
CA LEU A 193 14.67 14.61 -9.40
C LEU A 193 14.84 13.11 -9.71
N ARG A 194 16.08 12.64 -9.89
CA ARG A 194 16.35 11.21 -10.12
C ARG A 194 16.03 10.36 -8.88
N SER A 195 16.32 10.88 -7.67
CA SER A 195 15.91 10.22 -6.42
C SER A 195 14.38 10.08 -6.37
N VAL A 196 13.61 11.14 -6.68
CA VAL A 196 12.15 11.05 -6.77
C VAL A 196 11.70 10.06 -7.85
N LEU A 197 12.32 10.06 -9.02
CA LEU A 197 12.01 9.12 -10.10
C LEU A 197 12.26 7.67 -9.67
N ALA A 198 13.34 7.41 -8.93
CA ALA A 198 13.64 6.09 -8.38
C ALA A 198 12.56 5.61 -7.42
N GLU A 199 12.12 6.47 -6.51
CA GLU A 199 11.04 6.19 -5.58
C GLU A 199 9.71 5.90 -6.28
N GLN A 200 9.33 6.72 -7.27
CA GLN A 200 8.12 6.53 -8.08
C GLN A 200 8.16 5.23 -8.90
N ALA A 201 9.33 4.86 -9.40
CA ALA A 201 9.52 3.59 -10.10
C ALA A 201 9.32 2.38 -9.17
N GLN A 202 9.80 2.44 -7.92
CA GLN A 202 9.53 1.40 -6.91
C GLN A 202 8.05 1.29 -6.60
N GLN A 203 7.38 2.41 -6.41
CA GLN A 203 5.95 2.46 -6.12
C GLN A 203 5.11 1.88 -7.26
N ALA A 204 5.41 2.27 -8.51
CA ALA A 204 4.75 1.70 -9.69
C ALA A 204 5.10 0.21 -9.87
N GLY A 205 6.35 -0.18 -9.60
CA GLY A 205 6.81 -1.56 -9.63
C GLY A 205 6.09 -2.44 -8.61
N TRP A 206 5.90 -1.95 -7.39
CA TRP A 206 5.15 -2.66 -6.36
C TRP A 206 3.68 -2.85 -6.74
N ALA A 207 3.03 -1.80 -7.24
CA ALA A 207 1.66 -1.91 -7.72
C ALA A 207 1.51 -2.88 -8.90
N ALA A 208 2.48 -2.91 -9.83
CA ALA A 208 2.52 -3.90 -10.90
C ALA A 208 2.67 -5.32 -10.34
N PHE A 209 3.58 -5.53 -9.38
CA PHE A 209 3.81 -6.82 -8.74
C PHE A 209 2.55 -7.30 -7.99
N ASP A 210 1.90 -6.42 -7.22
CA ASP A 210 0.68 -6.70 -6.49
C ASP A 210 -0.51 -7.05 -7.41
N ALA A 211 -0.52 -6.49 -8.62
CA ALA A 211 -1.47 -6.81 -9.69
C ALA A 211 -1.08 -8.06 -10.51
N GLY A 212 0.01 -8.76 -10.19
CA GLY A 212 0.50 -9.94 -10.92
C GLY A 212 1.24 -9.63 -12.22
N ARG A 213 1.62 -8.38 -12.45
CA ARG A 213 2.32 -7.92 -13.68
C ARG A 213 3.83 -7.97 -13.49
N HIS A 214 4.37 -9.17 -13.31
CA HIS A 214 5.77 -9.37 -12.93
C HIS A 214 6.81 -8.82 -13.90
N PRO A 215 6.65 -8.92 -15.25
CA PRO A 215 7.62 -8.33 -16.19
C PRO A 215 7.68 -6.80 -16.09
N GLU A 216 6.54 -6.13 -15.96
CA GLU A 216 6.48 -4.68 -15.80
C GLU A 216 7.07 -4.24 -14.47
N ALA A 217 6.81 -5.02 -13.39
CA ALA A 217 7.41 -4.78 -12.08
C ALA A 217 8.94 -4.83 -12.15
N GLN A 218 9.51 -5.86 -12.80
CA GLN A 218 10.94 -6.00 -12.98
C GLN A 218 11.55 -4.78 -13.71
N GLY A 219 10.98 -4.40 -14.85
CA GLY A 219 11.48 -3.24 -15.60
C GLY A 219 11.44 -1.93 -14.82
N LEU A 220 10.43 -1.76 -13.95
CA LEU A 220 10.32 -0.60 -13.08
C LEU A 220 11.34 -0.63 -11.93
N TYR A 221 11.63 -1.79 -11.34
CA TYR A 221 12.68 -1.92 -10.32
C TYR A 221 14.07 -1.71 -10.90
N GLU A 222 14.34 -2.18 -12.11
CA GLU A 222 15.59 -1.91 -12.85
C GLU A 222 15.72 -0.41 -13.19
N ALA A 223 14.63 0.25 -13.59
CA ALA A 223 14.61 1.68 -13.82
C ALA A 223 14.86 2.47 -12.52
N SER A 224 14.28 2.01 -11.40
CA SER A 224 14.53 2.57 -10.07
C SER A 224 16.00 2.47 -9.68
N HIS A 225 16.62 1.29 -9.82
CA HIS A 225 18.03 1.06 -9.53
C HIS A 225 18.90 2.02 -10.31
N SER A 226 18.69 2.13 -11.64
CA SER A 226 19.47 3.03 -12.51
C SER A 226 19.29 4.51 -12.12
N ALA A 227 18.06 4.92 -11.75
CA ALA A 227 17.78 6.30 -11.35
C ALA A 227 18.40 6.63 -9.98
N ALA A 228 18.34 5.72 -9.01
CA ALA A 228 18.94 5.87 -7.69
C ALA A 228 20.47 5.97 -7.78
N GLN A 229 21.10 5.10 -8.60
CA GLN A 229 22.52 5.14 -8.87
C GLN A 229 22.95 6.49 -9.49
N ALA A 230 22.21 6.98 -10.50
CA ALA A 230 22.47 8.28 -11.13
C ALA A 230 22.19 9.47 -10.19
N ALA A 231 21.40 9.27 -9.12
CA ALA A 231 21.17 10.26 -8.07
C ALA A 231 22.27 10.24 -6.98
N GLY A 232 23.02 9.14 -6.85
CA GLY A 232 23.89 8.86 -5.71
C GLY A 232 23.10 8.53 -4.43
N ASP A 233 21.86 8.05 -4.56
CA ASP A 233 20.97 7.70 -3.45
C ASP A 233 21.11 6.20 -3.12
N VAL A 234 22.09 5.88 -2.30
CA VAL A 234 22.43 4.48 -1.94
C VAL A 234 21.31 3.76 -1.19
N ALA A 235 20.46 4.49 -0.46
CA ALA A 235 19.33 3.91 0.25
C ALA A 235 18.23 3.43 -0.73
N LEU A 236 17.87 4.27 -1.70
CA LEU A 236 16.94 3.89 -2.76
C LEU A 236 17.52 2.85 -3.71
N GLU A 237 18.83 2.90 -3.98
CA GLU A 237 19.54 1.90 -4.79
C GLU A 237 19.46 0.52 -4.10
N GLY A 238 19.77 0.45 -2.81
CA GLY A 238 19.62 -0.76 -2.01
C GLY A 238 18.17 -1.27 -1.99
N ASN A 239 17.19 -0.39 -1.84
CA ASN A 239 15.79 -0.80 -1.84
C ASN A 239 15.31 -1.32 -3.20
N ALA A 240 15.78 -0.76 -4.31
CA ALA A 240 15.49 -1.30 -5.65
C ALA A 240 16.01 -2.74 -5.82
N LEU A 241 17.23 -3.01 -5.32
CA LEU A 241 17.80 -4.36 -5.28
C LEU A 241 16.98 -5.30 -4.36
N ALA A 242 16.46 -4.81 -3.23
CA ALA A 242 15.60 -5.60 -2.35
C ALA A 242 14.29 -6.02 -3.05
N PHE A 243 13.67 -5.15 -3.83
CA PHE A 243 12.49 -5.50 -4.64
C PHE A 243 12.83 -6.54 -5.72
N LEU A 244 13.95 -6.39 -6.42
CA LEU A 244 14.43 -7.39 -7.39
C LEU A 244 14.69 -8.74 -6.71
N ALA A 245 15.34 -8.75 -5.54
CA ALA A 245 15.57 -9.97 -4.76
C ALA A 245 14.25 -10.63 -4.37
N TYR A 246 13.26 -9.84 -3.92
CA TYR A 246 11.94 -10.34 -3.57
C TYR A 246 11.25 -11.01 -4.77
N GLN A 247 11.34 -10.40 -5.95
CA GLN A 247 10.79 -10.98 -7.17
C GLN A 247 11.52 -12.26 -7.60
N HIS A 248 12.85 -12.28 -7.53
CA HIS A 248 13.66 -13.47 -7.83
C HIS A 248 13.37 -14.64 -6.90
N SER A 249 12.87 -14.41 -5.69
CA SER A 249 12.58 -15.48 -4.71
C SER A 249 11.65 -16.57 -5.24
N SER A 250 10.79 -16.25 -6.21
CA SER A 250 9.88 -17.19 -6.84
C SER A 250 10.47 -17.97 -8.03
N THR A 251 11.59 -17.50 -8.61
CA THR A 251 12.16 -18.04 -9.86
C THR A 251 13.58 -18.53 -9.73
N ASP A 252 14.42 -17.83 -8.94
CA ASP A 252 15.85 -18.14 -8.75
C ASP A 252 16.27 -17.77 -7.32
N ARG A 253 16.23 -18.74 -6.42
CA ARG A 253 16.54 -18.56 -5.00
C ARG A 253 17.99 -18.12 -4.75
N ALA A 254 18.93 -18.62 -5.53
CA ALA A 254 20.35 -18.26 -5.38
C ALA A 254 20.57 -16.80 -5.78
N LYS A 255 19.98 -16.37 -6.90
CA LYS A 255 20.00 -14.98 -7.35
C LYS A 255 19.28 -14.06 -6.35
N ALA A 256 18.15 -14.49 -5.78
CA ALA A 256 17.44 -13.72 -4.76
C ALA A 256 18.34 -13.43 -3.55
N VAL A 257 19.02 -14.44 -3.02
CA VAL A 257 19.96 -14.28 -1.89
C VAL A 257 21.12 -13.33 -2.26
N ALA A 258 21.76 -13.56 -3.40
CA ALA A 258 22.87 -12.73 -3.84
C ALA A 258 22.46 -11.26 -4.01
N THR A 259 21.29 -11.01 -4.62
CA THR A 259 20.75 -9.67 -4.82
C THR A 259 20.35 -9.00 -3.49
N ALA A 260 19.80 -9.77 -2.53
CA ALA A 260 19.46 -9.24 -1.20
C ALA A 260 20.70 -8.89 -0.36
N ILE A 261 21.78 -9.68 -0.46
CA ILE A 261 23.06 -9.34 0.16
C ILE A 261 23.62 -8.05 -0.44
N GLU A 262 23.60 -7.92 -1.76
CA GLU A 262 24.04 -6.72 -2.47
C GLU A 262 23.22 -5.49 -2.08
N SER A 263 21.92 -5.64 -1.91
CA SER A 263 21.02 -4.60 -1.41
C SER A 263 21.50 -4.02 -0.07
N CYS A 264 21.75 -4.88 0.91
CA CYS A 264 22.25 -4.46 2.22
C CYS A 264 23.65 -3.80 2.13
N ARG A 265 24.55 -4.34 1.27
CA ARG A 265 25.89 -3.81 1.06
C ARG A 265 25.85 -2.41 0.43
N THR A 266 25.03 -2.21 -0.58
CA THR A 266 24.88 -0.94 -1.31
C THR A 266 24.39 0.18 -0.41
N ALA A 267 23.34 -0.07 0.37
CA ALA A 267 22.83 0.92 1.33
C ALA A 267 23.84 1.22 2.44
N GLY A 268 24.53 0.19 2.92
CA GLY A 268 25.59 0.30 3.92
C GLY A 268 25.10 0.66 5.32
N PRO A 269 26.02 0.65 6.30
CA PRO A 269 25.67 0.91 7.71
C PRO A 269 25.29 2.37 8.00
N GLY A 270 25.63 3.31 7.12
CA GLY A 270 25.28 4.73 7.25
C GLY A 270 23.85 5.07 6.84
N SER A 271 23.08 4.12 6.32
CA SER A 271 21.67 4.34 6.01
C SER A 271 20.82 4.42 7.28
N PRO A 272 19.68 5.17 7.24
CA PRO A 272 18.74 5.26 8.37
C PRO A 272 18.33 3.89 8.90
N ALA A 273 18.09 3.80 10.21
CA ALA A 273 17.76 2.56 10.91
C ALA A 273 16.57 1.80 10.27
N GLY A 274 15.49 2.52 9.92
CA GLY A 274 14.34 1.92 9.25
C GLY A 274 14.68 1.35 7.86
N VAL A 275 15.59 1.99 7.12
CA VAL A 275 16.08 1.46 5.83
C VAL A 275 16.88 0.17 6.05
N ARG A 276 17.80 0.16 7.01
CA ARG A 276 18.58 -1.03 7.35
C ARG A 276 17.70 -2.18 7.80
N ALA A 277 16.70 -1.90 8.63
CA ALA A 277 15.73 -2.91 9.07
C ALA A 277 14.98 -3.51 7.86
N LEU A 278 14.45 -2.65 6.97
CA LEU A 278 13.77 -3.08 5.73
C LEU A 278 14.64 -4.00 4.89
N LEU A 279 15.88 -3.63 4.62
CA LEU A 279 16.74 -4.42 3.74
C LEU A 279 17.14 -5.75 4.37
N HIS A 280 17.38 -5.78 5.68
CA HIS A 280 17.70 -7.02 6.40
C HIS A 280 16.49 -7.95 6.54
N GLU A 281 15.27 -7.44 6.69
CA GLU A 281 14.09 -8.31 6.64
C GLU A 281 13.87 -8.92 5.24
N ARG A 282 14.17 -8.19 4.15
CA ARG A 282 14.14 -8.73 2.78
C ARG A 282 15.23 -9.76 2.55
N LEU A 283 16.42 -9.56 3.14
CA LEU A 283 17.48 -10.58 3.15
C LEU A 283 17.03 -11.83 3.91
N ALA A 284 16.41 -11.66 5.09
CA ALA A 284 15.87 -12.78 5.87
C ALA A 284 14.84 -13.58 5.05
N TRP A 285 13.96 -12.91 4.33
CA TRP A 285 13.00 -13.55 3.43
C TRP A 285 13.69 -14.37 2.34
N ALA A 286 14.68 -13.79 1.62
CA ALA A 286 15.41 -14.48 0.58
C ALA A 286 16.13 -15.72 1.12
N GLN A 287 16.73 -15.61 2.31
CA GLN A 287 17.38 -16.74 3.00
C GLN A 287 16.38 -17.82 3.41
N ALA A 288 15.21 -17.44 3.93
CA ALA A 288 14.16 -18.39 4.31
C ALA A 288 13.65 -19.18 3.12
N VAL A 289 13.38 -18.52 1.99
CA VAL A 289 12.94 -19.16 0.74
C VAL A 289 14.03 -20.07 0.17
N ALA A 290 15.31 -19.73 0.38
CA ALA A 290 16.45 -20.56 -0.02
C ALA A 290 16.69 -21.75 0.94
N GLY A 291 15.98 -21.83 2.08
CA GLY A 291 16.12 -22.91 3.05
C GLY A 291 17.32 -22.77 4.00
N ASN A 292 17.75 -21.54 4.29
CA ASN A 292 18.92 -21.21 5.10
C ASN A 292 18.52 -20.65 6.49
N PRO A 293 18.17 -21.49 7.49
CA PRO A 293 17.57 -21.04 8.74
C PRO A 293 18.51 -20.20 9.63
N ARG A 294 19.81 -20.46 9.62
CA ARG A 294 20.79 -19.71 10.42
C ARG A 294 20.96 -18.29 9.88
N GLU A 295 21.11 -18.17 8.59
CA GLU A 295 21.25 -16.89 7.86
C GLU A 295 19.97 -16.06 7.96
N THR A 296 18.81 -16.73 7.91
CA THR A 296 17.49 -16.09 8.16
C THR A 296 17.45 -15.49 9.57
N GLU A 297 17.82 -16.25 10.59
CA GLU A 297 17.80 -15.80 11.98
C GLU A 297 18.77 -14.63 12.21
N ALA A 298 19.97 -14.71 11.63
CA ALA A 298 20.95 -13.63 11.69
C ALA A 298 20.44 -12.33 11.03
N ALA A 299 19.81 -12.43 9.86
CA ALA A 299 19.26 -11.28 9.17
C ALA A 299 18.07 -10.66 9.93
N LEU A 300 17.15 -11.46 10.49
CA LEU A 300 16.06 -10.99 11.35
C LEU A 300 16.58 -10.29 12.58
N HIS A 301 17.58 -10.86 13.24
CA HIS A 301 18.20 -10.22 14.42
C HIS A 301 18.82 -8.85 14.07
N THR A 302 19.47 -8.75 12.91
CA THR A 302 20.02 -7.47 12.44
C THR A 302 18.93 -6.45 12.14
N ALA A 303 17.80 -6.86 11.56
CA ALA A 303 16.65 -5.98 11.34
C ALA A 303 16.06 -5.45 12.67
N GLU A 304 15.85 -6.35 13.65
CA GLU A 304 15.40 -5.99 14.99
C GLU A 304 16.38 -5.05 15.71
N ALA A 305 17.67 -5.32 15.62
CA ALA A 305 18.70 -4.50 16.23
C ALA A 305 18.72 -3.08 15.64
N ALA A 306 18.58 -2.96 14.32
CA ALA A 306 18.52 -1.68 13.64
C ALA A 306 17.37 -0.80 14.16
N LEU A 307 16.17 -1.37 14.39
CA LEU A 307 15.03 -0.61 14.92
C LEU A 307 15.20 -0.18 16.40
N ARG A 308 16.08 -0.85 17.16
CA ARG A 308 16.37 -0.49 18.56
C ARG A 308 17.46 0.57 18.69
N GLU A 309 18.22 0.83 17.63
CA GLU A 309 19.27 1.85 17.69
C GLU A 309 18.64 3.25 17.82
N PRO A 310 19.15 4.08 18.74
CA PRO A 310 18.76 5.47 18.83
C PRO A 310 19.36 6.23 17.62
N ASP A 311 18.65 6.21 16.51
CA ASP A 311 19.06 6.88 15.28
C ASP A 311 18.31 8.21 15.18
N GLY A 312 19.04 9.32 15.24
CA GLY A 312 18.51 10.67 15.03
C GLY A 312 18.29 11.02 13.55
N SER A 313 18.61 10.10 12.62
CA SER A 313 18.43 10.32 11.19
C SER A 313 16.95 10.19 10.81
N PRO A 314 16.38 11.15 10.05
CA PRO A 314 15.01 11.03 9.61
C PRO A 314 14.85 9.82 8.68
N VAL A 315 13.95 8.92 9.05
CA VAL A 315 13.58 7.79 8.18
C VAL A 315 12.85 8.35 6.96
N PRO A 316 13.26 8.00 5.74
CA PRO A 316 12.57 8.44 4.54
C PRO A 316 11.13 7.90 4.50
N ASP A 317 10.20 8.68 3.95
CA ASP A 317 8.76 8.37 3.93
C ASP A 317 8.47 6.98 3.31
N TRP A 318 9.26 6.55 2.33
CA TRP A 318 9.11 5.25 1.69
C TRP A 318 9.52 4.05 2.56
N ALA A 319 10.23 4.27 3.67
CA ALA A 319 10.62 3.25 4.64
C ALA A 319 9.95 3.44 6.02
N ALA A 320 9.14 4.49 6.19
CA ALA A 320 8.54 4.85 7.47
C ALA A 320 7.46 3.86 7.98
N TRP A 321 7.02 2.92 7.14
CA TRP A 321 6.08 1.86 7.48
C TRP A 321 6.76 0.66 8.17
N VAL A 322 8.09 0.58 8.13
CA VAL A 322 8.84 -0.52 8.75
C VAL A 322 8.98 -0.26 10.24
N ASP A 323 8.24 -0.99 11.00
CA ASP A 323 8.22 -0.97 12.46
C ASP A 323 8.46 -2.36 13.06
N THR A 324 8.33 -2.46 14.37
CA THR A 324 8.50 -3.74 15.08
C THR A 324 7.47 -4.78 14.67
N ASP A 325 6.22 -4.37 14.39
CA ASP A 325 5.17 -5.30 13.98
C ASP A 325 5.44 -5.88 12.59
N GLU A 326 5.98 -5.08 11.64
CA GLU A 326 6.35 -5.57 10.32
C GLU A 326 7.52 -6.56 10.39
N VAL A 327 8.53 -6.30 11.24
CA VAL A 327 9.63 -7.27 11.46
C VAL A 327 9.11 -8.57 12.08
N GLU A 328 8.18 -8.50 13.04
CA GLU A 328 7.54 -9.70 13.61
C GLU A 328 6.71 -10.47 12.55
N ILE A 329 5.99 -9.77 11.67
CA ILE A 329 5.30 -10.40 10.53
C ILE A 329 6.31 -11.11 9.62
N MET A 330 7.40 -10.43 9.25
CA MET A 330 8.43 -11.03 8.41
C MET A 330 9.04 -12.27 9.08
N LYS A 331 9.27 -12.22 10.37
CA LYS A 331 9.74 -13.35 11.18
C LYS A 331 8.79 -14.55 11.10
N GLY A 332 7.49 -14.31 11.31
CA GLY A 332 6.47 -15.35 11.16
C GLY A 332 6.43 -15.94 9.75
N ARG A 333 6.50 -15.11 8.72
CA ARG A 333 6.58 -15.53 7.31
C ARG A 333 7.81 -16.39 7.03
N CYS A 334 8.97 -15.98 7.49
CA CYS A 334 10.22 -16.73 7.32
C CYS A 334 10.13 -18.11 7.98
N TRP A 335 9.59 -18.20 9.20
CA TRP A 335 9.41 -19.49 9.87
C TRP A 335 8.41 -20.41 9.18
N THR A 336 7.38 -19.84 8.54
CA THR A 336 6.45 -20.63 7.71
C THR A 336 7.16 -21.24 6.51
N GLU A 337 7.94 -20.45 5.77
CA GLU A 337 8.72 -20.94 4.61
C GLU A 337 9.71 -22.02 5.01
N LEU A 338 10.33 -21.89 6.18
CA LEU A 338 11.26 -22.86 6.75
C LEU A 338 10.57 -24.08 7.39
N ARG A 339 9.24 -24.19 7.30
CA ARG A 339 8.45 -25.30 7.88
C ARG A 339 8.65 -25.44 9.39
N ARG A 340 8.63 -24.31 10.12
CA ARG A 340 8.77 -24.23 11.57
C ARG A 340 7.49 -23.72 12.23
N PRO A 341 6.35 -24.47 12.18
CA PRO A 341 5.05 -23.97 12.63
C PRO A 341 5.02 -23.60 14.12
N LEU A 342 5.74 -24.32 14.97
CA LEU A 342 5.84 -23.98 16.41
C LEU A 342 6.52 -22.62 16.67
N ARG A 343 7.25 -22.09 15.69
CA ARG A 343 7.83 -20.73 15.76
C ARG A 343 6.97 -19.69 15.03
N SER A 344 6.31 -20.05 13.92
CA SER A 344 5.55 -19.13 13.12
C SER A 344 4.16 -18.83 13.70
N VAL A 345 3.42 -19.84 14.17
CA VAL A 345 2.06 -19.68 14.67
C VAL A 345 1.97 -18.63 15.80
N PRO A 346 2.69 -18.75 16.94
CA PRO A 346 2.54 -17.80 18.05
C PRO A 346 2.92 -16.37 17.66
N VAL A 347 3.90 -16.18 16.77
CA VAL A 347 4.32 -14.87 16.31
C VAL A 347 3.23 -14.24 15.42
N LEU A 348 2.72 -14.99 14.44
CA LEU A 348 1.69 -14.49 13.53
C LEU A 348 0.37 -14.24 14.25
N GLU A 349 -0.07 -15.10 15.17
CA GLU A 349 -1.25 -14.87 16.00
C GLU A 349 -1.13 -13.54 16.79
N ALA A 350 -0.01 -13.38 17.49
CA ALA A 350 0.21 -12.22 18.34
C ALA A 350 0.22 -10.90 17.56
N VAL A 351 0.88 -10.86 16.39
CA VAL A 351 0.97 -9.64 15.59
C VAL A 351 -0.33 -9.36 14.85
N LEU A 352 -0.98 -10.38 14.26
CA LEU A 352 -2.23 -10.21 13.50
C LEU A 352 -3.41 -9.83 14.40
N ALA A 353 -3.38 -10.18 15.69
CA ALA A 353 -4.38 -9.72 16.66
C ALA A 353 -4.37 -8.20 16.85
N ARG A 354 -3.21 -7.55 16.67
CA ARG A 354 -3.05 -6.09 16.74
C ARG A 354 -3.31 -5.38 15.42
N PHE A 355 -3.27 -6.10 14.30
CA PHE A 355 -3.45 -5.54 12.95
C PHE A 355 -4.91 -5.15 12.70
N ASN A 356 -5.13 -3.89 12.28
CA ASN A 356 -6.45 -3.38 11.97
C ASN A 356 -6.94 -3.91 10.60
N ASP A 357 -8.24 -4.18 10.46
CA ASP A 357 -8.88 -4.59 9.19
C ASP A 357 -8.91 -3.49 8.13
N THR A 358 -8.55 -2.25 8.45
CA THR A 358 -8.38 -1.16 7.45
C THR A 358 -7.28 -1.47 6.45
N HIS A 359 -6.26 -2.21 6.85
CA HIS A 359 -5.20 -2.72 5.97
C HIS A 359 -5.54 -4.13 5.47
N ALA A 360 -6.76 -4.30 4.93
CA ALA A 360 -7.32 -5.60 4.57
C ALA A 360 -6.44 -6.39 3.61
N ARG A 361 -5.76 -5.73 2.66
CA ARG A 361 -4.83 -6.35 1.71
C ARG A 361 -3.70 -7.08 2.43
N ASP A 362 -2.98 -6.34 3.27
CA ASP A 362 -1.79 -6.86 3.94
C ASP A 362 -2.18 -7.85 5.02
N LYS A 363 -3.26 -7.59 5.77
CA LYS A 363 -3.81 -8.54 6.74
C LYS A 363 -4.24 -9.84 6.08
N ALA A 364 -4.93 -9.79 4.92
CA ALA A 364 -5.30 -10.99 4.16
C ALA A 364 -4.05 -11.79 3.74
N LEU A 365 -3.06 -11.07 3.21
CA LEU A 365 -1.81 -11.67 2.79
C LEU A 365 -1.09 -12.34 3.97
N TYR A 366 -0.91 -11.64 5.09
CA TYR A 366 -0.21 -12.16 6.26
C TYR A 366 -0.98 -13.32 6.93
N THR A 367 -2.30 -13.23 6.99
CA THR A 367 -3.15 -14.30 7.50
C THR A 367 -3.03 -15.59 6.66
N SER A 368 -2.66 -15.49 5.37
CA SER A 368 -2.43 -16.67 4.54
C SER A 368 -1.21 -17.51 4.98
N TRP A 369 -0.16 -16.87 5.54
CA TRP A 369 0.97 -17.58 6.16
C TRP A 369 0.56 -18.27 7.47
N LEU A 370 -0.33 -17.66 8.25
CA LEU A 370 -0.86 -18.29 9.45
C LEU A 370 -1.67 -19.54 9.11
N ALA A 371 -2.53 -19.46 8.08
CA ALA A 371 -3.29 -20.64 7.61
C ALA A 371 -2.37 -21.81 7.19
N GLU A 372 -1.29 -21.51 6.44
CA GLU A 372 -0.30 -22.53 6.07
C GLU A 372 0.46 -23.06 7.29
N SER A 373 0.76 -22.20 8.26
CA SER A 373 1.46 -22.61 9.49
C SER A 373 0.62 -23.57 10.33
N TYR A 374 -0.68 -23.29 10.48
CA TYR A 374 -1.61 -24.21 11.15
C TYR A 374 -1.67 -25.57 10.42
N LEU A 375 -1.81 -25.54 9.09
CA LEU A 375 -1.83 -26.79 8.32
C LEU A 375 -0.53 -27.58 8.48
N SER A 376 0.62 -26.90 8.50
CA SER A 376 1.93 -27.51 8.74
C SER A 376 2.09 -28.06 10.17
N ALA A 377 1.30 -27.56 11.12
CA ALA A 377 1.21 -28.07 12.48
C ALA A 377 0.19 -29.21 12.62
N SER A 378 -0.48 -29.62 11.55
CA SER A 378 -1.61 -30.56 11.53
C SER A 378 -2.87 -30.05 12.24
N GLU A 379 -3.00 -28.74 12.41
CA GLU A 379 -4.17 -28.05 12.96
C GLU A 379 -5.13 -27.72 11.80
N VAL A 380 -5.80 -28.74 11.26
CA VAL A 380 -6.57 -28.67 10.00
C VAL A 380 -7.75 -27.72 10.11
N GLU A 381 -8.52 -27.78 11.21
CA GLU A 381 -9.69 -26.95 11.44
C GLU A 381 -9.31 -25.48 11.59
N ALA A 382 -8.26 -25.18 12.36
CA ALA A 382 -7.73 -23.84 12.51
C ALA A 382 -7.21 -23.28 11.18
N ALA A 383 -6.56 -24.11 10.35
CA ALA A 383 -6.13 -23.73 9.01
C ALA A 383 -7.31 -23.37 8.11
N ALA A 384 -8.42 -24.15 8.13
CA ALA A 384 -9.62 -23.91 7.34
C ALA A 384 -10.36 -22.63 7.75
N VAL A 385 -10.54 -22.42 9.05
CA VAL A 385 -11.13 -21.18 9.60
C VAL A 385 -10.28 -19.95 9.22
N THR A 386 -8.95 -20.06 9.36
CA THR A 386 -8.04 -18.98 9.01
C THR A 386 -8.04 -18.70 7.50
N ALA A 387 -8.10 -19.73 6.66
CA ALA A 387 -8.22 -19.59 5.20
C ALA A 387 -9.54 -18.91 4.79
N SER A 388 -10.65 -19.24 5.47
CA SER A 388 -11.94 -18.53 5.28
C SER A 388 -11.81 -17.05 5.59
N ARG A 389 -11.09 -16.68 6.65
CA ARG A 389 -10.83 -15.28 7.00
C ARG A 389 -10.01 -14.55 5.92
N VAL A 390 -9.04 -15.22 5.29
CA VAL A 390 -8.29 -14.66 4.14
C VAL A 390 -9.23 -14.32 2.99
N LEU A 391 -10.18 -15.18 2.67
CA LEU A 391 -11.18 -14.93 1.61
C LEU A 391 -12.06 -13.72 1.94
N ASP A 392 -12.51 -13.58 3.20
CA ASP A 392 -13.31 -12.45 3.64
C ASP A 392 -12.55 -11.13 3.51
N LEU A 393 -11.31 -11.08 3.98
CA LEU A 393 -10.44 -9.90 3.90
C LEU A 393 -10.07 -9.55 2.45
N SER A 394 -9.97 -10.55 1.57
CA SER A 394 -9.64 -10.35 0.15
C SER A 394 -10.83 -9.89 -0.68
N ALA A 395 -12.05 -9.94 -0.15
CA ALA A 395 -13.24 -9.49 -0.86
C ALA A 395 -13.21 -7.98 -1.07
N GLY A 396 -13.11 -7.54 -2.32
CA GLY A 396 -13.07 -6.11 -2.68
C GLY A 396 -11.67 -5.47 -2.65
N VAL A 397 -10.61 -6.26 -2.50
CA VAL A 397 -9.22 -5.80 -2.63
C VAL A 397 -8.69 -6.13 -4.02
N ALA A 398 -8.18 -5.13 -4.74
CA ALA A 398 -7.62 -5.29 -6.10
C ALA A 398 -6.15 -5.76 -6.04
N SER A 399 -5.90 -6.87 -5.34
CA SER A 399 -4.62 -7.56 -5.25
C SER A 399 -4.80 -9.04 -5.53
N VAL A 400 -3.91 -9.62 -6.34
CA VAL A 400 -3.93 -11.06 -6.64
C VAL A 400 -3.20 -11.88 -5.58
N ARG A 401 -2.29 -11.25 -4.81
CA ARG A 401 -1.34 -11.92 -3.93
C ARG A 401 -1.97 -12.77 -2.83
N PRO A 402 -2.97 -12.28 -2.05
CA PRO A 402 -3.56 -13.10 -0.98
C PRO A 402 -4.17 -14.40 -1.51
N ARG A 403 -4.88 -14.34 -2.63
CA ARG A 403 -5.50 -15.51 -3.26
C ARG A 403 -4.46 -16.47 -3.85
N GLN A 404 -3.46 -15.95 -4.57
CA GLN A 404 -2.37 -16.77 -5.12
C GLN A 404 -1.59 -17.47 -4.00
N ARG A 405 -1.31 -16.73 -2.90
CA ARG A 405 -0.59 -17.30 -1.75
C ARG A 405 -1.40 -18.36 -1.01
N LEU A 406 -2.71 -18.21 -0.95
CA LEU A 406 -3.61 -19.15 -0.30
C LEU A 406 -3.84 -20.44 -1.12
N ALA A 407 -3.72 -20.40 -2.44
CA ALA A 407 -4.08 -21.50 -3.33
C ALA A 407 -3.42 -22.85 -2.99
N PRO A 408 -2.12 -22.94 -2.66
CA PRO A 408 -1.51 -24.20 -2.23
C PRO A 408 -2.13 -24.77 -0.95
N THR A 409 -2.43 -23.90 0.02
CA THR A 409 -3.05 -24.29 1.29
C THR A 409 -4.46 -24.82 1.06
N LEU A 410 -5.26 -24.18 0.18
CA LEU A 410 -6.60 -24.67 -0.20
C LEU A 410 -6.52 -26.03 -0.88
N SER A 411 -5.54 -26.25 -1.75
CA SER A 411 -5.32 -27.55 -2.42
C SER A 411 -4.96 -28.66 -1.43
N ALA A 412 -4.17 -28.34 -0.41
CA ALA A 412 -3.82 -29.29 0.63
C ALA A 412 -5.00 -29.57 1.57
N LEU A 413 -5.74 -28.55 1.99
CA LEU A 413 -6.95 -28.68 2.79
C LEU A 413 -8.02 -29.55 2.10
N ALA A 414 -8.09 -29.52 0.78
CA ALA A 414 -9.04 -30.34 0.02
C ALA A 414 -8.84 -31.86 0.20
N GLN A 415 -7.71 -32.30 0.76
CA GLN A 415 -7.45 -33.70 1.11
C GLN A 415 -7.99 -34.09 2.49
N HIS A 416 -8.45 -33.12 3.28
CA HIS A 416 -9.00 -33.30 4.63
C HIS A 416 -10.53 -33.14 4.66
N ARG A 417 -11.23 -33.58 3.61
CA ARG A 417 -12.69 -33.58 3.56
C ARG A 417 -13.29 -34.43 4.66
N GLY A 418 -14.45 -33.99 5.16
CA GLY A 418 -15.16 -34.62 6.27
C GLY A 418 -15.01 -33.85 7.60
N SER A 419 -14.13 -32.82 7.65
CA SER A 419 -14.19 -31.77 8.67
C SER A 419 -15.18 -30.69 8.23
N PRO A 420 -16.14 -30.29 9.07
CA PRO A 420 -17.12 -29.27 8.73
C PRO A 420 -16.47 -27.97 8.24
N GLU A 421 -15.41 -27.51 8.91
CA GLU A 421 -14.70 -26.26 8.60
C GLU A 421 -14.03 -26.31 7.21
N VAL A 422 -13.51 -27.49 6.82
CA VAL A 422 -12.91 -27.71 5.50
C VAL A 422 -14.00 -27.75 4.43
N ASP A 423 -15.09 -28.46 4.67
CA ASP A 423 -16.17 -28.59 3.69
C ASP A 423 -16.85 -27.24 3.44
N ASP A 424 -17.13 -26.44 4.48
CA ASP A 424 -17.65 -25.07 4.38
C ASP A 424 -16.71 -24.15 3.58
N LEU A 425 -15.40 -24.22 3.85
CA LEU A 425 -14.40 -23.46 3.11
C LEU A 425 -14.39 -23.82 1.62
N LEU A 426 -14.41 -25.13 1.31
CA LEU A 426 -14.35 -25.59 -0.08
C LEU A 426 -15.64 -25.28 -0.86
N GLU A 427 -16.79 -25.25 -0.21
CA GLU A 427 -18.03 -24.76 -0.82
C GLU A 427 -17.94 -23.27 -1.18
N ARG A 428 -17.45 -22.45 -0.28
CA ARG A 428 -17.23 -21.01 -0.51
C ARG A 428 -16.26 -20.71 -1.65
N VAL A 429 -15.22 -21.54 -1.82
CA VAL A 429 -14.25 -21.36 -2.92
C VAL A 429 -14.86 -21.69 -4.28
N ARG A 430 -15.90 -22.55 -4.32
CA ARG A 430 -16.60 -22.94 -5.55
C ARG A 430 -17.70 -21.96 -5.96
N ALA A 431 -18.31 -21.26 -4.98
CA ALA A 431 -19.36 -20.26 -5.20
C ALA A 431 -18.79 -18.95 -5.77
#